data_1f382ce89515f696b76360700f1c04d9
#
_entry.id   1f382ce89515f696b76360700f1c04d9
#
_cell.length_a   1.000
_cell.length_b   1.000
_cell.length_c   1.000
_cell.angle_alpha   90.00
_cell.angle_beta   90.00
_cell.angle_gamma   90.00
#
_symmetry.space_group_name_H-M   'P 1'
#
loop_
_entity.id
_entity.type
_entity.pdbx_description
1 polymer ?
#
loop_
_entity_poly.entity_id
_entity_poly.type
_entity_poly.pdbx_seq_one_letter_code
_entity_poly.pdbx_strand_id
1 'polypeptide(L)'
;MKPTIADIEWATNIMNELFAHNFYTALRYEERTSTYSGGENHYYELGFDEWEYAESGYFRENYGLHFYRGETKGCIVDFNRQEWVIKVPFDRSTNPKCRRNEDGTSIDYCALEAEKYARACAEGIEECFAATYEAGEINGVKFYLQEFANVDEDSTTDSFYEYASEQVENYFNRDEEDEGNEELFREEIWDFINDMDDQERVIAVFNDHKNIRKICDFIYDEDINDLHSANWGFTNDGREVIIDYSGYKG
;
A
#
# COMPACT_ATOMS: atom_id res chain seq x y z
N MET A 1 -5.75 6.76 -14.38
CA MET A 1 -4.71 6.72 -15.47
C MET A 1 -4.35 5.26 -15.74
N LYS A 2 -3.86 4.89 -16.96
CA LYS A 2 -3.32 3.54 -17.25
C LYS A 2 -1.87 3.68 -17.69
N PRO A 3 -0.96 2.77 -17.27
CA PRO A 3 0.43 2.82 -17.73
C PRO A 3 0.51 2.59 -19.25
N THR A 4 1.39 3.33 -19.88
CA THR A 4 1.72 3.16 -21.29
C THR A 4 2.77 2.05 -21.47
N ILE A 5 3.00 1.63 -22.71
CA ILE A 5 4.10 0.69 -23.01
C ILE A 5 5.44 1.25 -22.53
N ALA A 6 5.67 2.56 -22.69
CA ALA A 6 6.90 3.20 -22.24
C ALA A 6 7.08 3.18 -20.72
N ASP A 7 5.98 3.24 -19.95
CA ASP A 7 6.01 3.14 -18.49
C ASP A 7 6.41 1.71 -18.05
N ILE A 8 5.83 0.72 -18.71
CA ILE A 8 6.14 -0.70 -18.44
C ILE A 8 7.58 -1.01 -18.82
N GLU A 9 8.06 -0.52 -19.98
CA GLU A 9 9.45 -0.69 -20.40
C GLU A 9 10.44 -0.02 -19.43
N TRP A 10 10.12 1.20 -18.96
CA TRP A 10 10.91 1.88 -17.93
C TRP A 10 10.99 1.04 -16.66
N ALA A 11 9.86 0.61 -16.12
CA ALA A 11 9.82 -0.19 -14.89
C ALA A 11 10.58 -1.52 -15.06
N THR A 12 10.41 -2.17 -16.21
CA THR A 12 11.13 -3.42 -16.54
C THR A 12 12.64 -3.21 -16.57
N ASN A 13 13.11 -2.10 -17.14
CA ASN A 13 14.55 -1.80 -17.18
C ASN A 13 15.10 -1.55 -15.78
N ILE A 14 14.38 -0.77 -14.95
CA ILE A 14 14.77 -0.55 -13.55
C ILE A 14 14.81 -1.87 -12.78
N MET A 15 13.79 -2.71 -12.91
CA MET A 15 13.75 -4.01 -12.23
C MET A 15 14.89 -4.93 -12.66
N ASN A 16 15.25 -4.96 -13.95
CA ASN A 16 16.40 -5.73 -14.43
C ASN A 16 17.71 -5.27 -13.79
N GLU A 17 17.94 -3.95 -13.71
CA GLU A 17 19.14 -3.39 -13.07
C GLU A 17 19.16 -3.71 -11.57
N LEU A 18 18.03 -3.58 -10.87
CA LEU A 18 17.93 -3.93 -9.46
C LEU A 18 18.28 -5.41 -9.22
N PHE A 19 17.75 -6.31 -10.06
CA PHE A 19 18.05 -7.74 -9.94
C PHE A 19 19.52 -8.07 -10.29
N ALA A 20 20.16 -7.29 -11.16
CA ALA A 20 21.60 -7.40 -11.40
C ALA A 20 22.44 -7.01 -10.17
N HIS A 21 21.88 -6.21 -9.25
CA HIS A 21 22.46 -5.81 -7.96
C HIS A 21 21.87 -6.60 -6.77
N ASN A 22 21.52 -7.85 -6.97
CA ASN A 22 21.02 -8.76 -5.92
C ASN A 22 19.73 -8.31 -5.19
N PHE A 23 18.92 -7.47 -5.81
CA PHE A 23 17.65 -7.02 -5.20
C PHE A 23 16.72 -8.18 -4.82
N TYR A 24 16.89 -9.34 -5.45
CA TYR A 24 16.14 -10.54 -5.10
C TYR A 24 16.29 -10.93 -3.63
N THR A 25 17.47 -10.74 -3.03
CA THR A 25 17.70 -11.01 -1.60
C THR A 25 17.00 -9.98 -0.72
N ALA A 26 16.90 -8.74 -1.19
CA ALA A 26 16.18 -7.67 -0.49
C ALA A 26 14.69 -8.00 -0.26
N LEU A 27 14.08 -8.76 -1.17
CA LEU A 27 12.66 -9.06 -1.13
C LEU A 27 12.30 -10.23 -0.19
N ARG A 28 13.25 -10.83 0.52
CA ARG A 28 13.05 -12.06 1.29
C ARG A 28 13.37 -11.88 2.77
N TYR A 29 12.65 -12.60 3.60
CA TYR A 29 13.01 -12.75 4.99
C TYR A 29 14.06 -13.85 5.17
N GLU A 30 15.10 -13.58 5.96
CA GLU A 30 16.13 -14.52 6.36
C GLU A 30 16.05 -14.80 7.85
N GLU A 31 16.21 -16.08 8.23
CA GLU A 31 16.36 -16.43 9.62
C GLU A 31 17.76 -16.00 10.10
N ARG A 32 17.79 -15.25 11.19
CA ARG A 32 19.01 -14.77 11.84
C ARG A 32 19.09 -15.35 13.26
N THR A 33 20.30 -15.53 13.74
CA THR A 33 20.54 -16.00 15.10
C THR A 33 21.40 -14.98 15.84
N SER A 34 20.94 -14.55 17.02
CA SER A 34 21.75 -13.74 17.93
C SER A 34 22.02 -14.50 19.21
N THR A 35 23.27 -14.46 19.69
CA THR A 35 23.67 -15.06 20.93
C THR A 35 23.76 -13.98 22.01
N TYR A 36 22.90 -14.10 23.04
CA TYR A 36 22.99 -13.31 24.27
C TYR A 36 23.40 -14.22 25.45
N SER A 37 23.80 -13.61 26.55
CA SER A 37 24.25 -14.32 27.78
C SER A 37 23.21 -15.29 28.38
N GLY A 38 22.11 -15.55 27.76
CA GLY A 38 21.03 -16.46 28.18
C GLY A 38 20.59 -17.50 27.15
N GLY A 39 21.21 -17.56 25.95
CA GLY A 39 20.85 -18.53 24.92
C GLY A 39 20.90 -17.98 23.49
N GLU A 40 20.53 -18.83 22.55
CA GLU A 40 20.32 -18.44 21.15
C GLU A 40 18.88 -17.91 20.96
N ASN A 41 18.78 -16.73 20.31
CA ASN A 41 17.51 -16.16 19.90
C ASN A 41 17.42 -16.18 18.37
N HIS A 42 16.40 -16.85 17.84
CA HIS A 42 16.11 -16.89 16.42
C HIS A 42 15.10 -15.78 16.07
N TYR A 43 15.42 -14.98 15.06
CA TYR A 43 14.53 -13.94 14.55
C TYR A 43 14.58 -13.91 13.02
N TYR A 44 13.60 -13.26 12.42
CA TYR A 44 13.49 -13.13 10.98
C TYR A 44 13.68 -11.67 10.60
N GLU A 45 14.57 -11.41 9.65
CA GLU A 45 14.92 -10.08 9.18
C GLU A 45 14.73 -10.02 7.68
N LEU A 46 14.15 -8.91 7.19
CA LEU A 46 13.99 -8.67 5.77
C LEU A 46 15.35 -8.24 5.19
N GLY A 47 15.76 -8.86 4.10
CA GLY A 47 17.02 -8.54 3.44
C GLY A 47 17.10 -7.12 2.87
N PHE A 48 15.96 -6.42 2.83
CA PHE A 48 15.83 -5.06 2.29
C PHE A 48 16.76 -4.06 2.98
N ASP A 49 16.84 -4.09 4.30
CA ASP A 49 17.61 -3.11 5.06
C ASP A 49 19.13 -3.21 4.79
N GLU A 50 19.67 -4.44 4.69
CA GLU A 50 21.07 -4.66 4.33
C GLU A 50 21.34 -4.24 2.86
N TRP A 51 20.44 -4.61 1.96
CA TRP A 51 20.55 -4.27 0.56
C TRP A 51 20.45 -2.75 0.35
N GLU A 52 19.49 -2.09 0.99
CA GLU A 52 19.32 -0.65 0.89
C GLU A 52 20.58 0.09 1.37
N TYR A 53 21.16 -0.32 2.49
CA TYR A 53 22.40 0.26 3.02
C TYR A 53 23.56 0.13 2.02
N ALA A 54 23.67 -1.00 1.33
CA ALA A 54 24.77 -1.29 0.40
C ALA A 54 24.58 -0.64 -0.98
N GLU A 55 23.38 -0.68 -1.53
CA GLU A 55 23.15 -0.45 -2.98
C GLU A 55 22.30 0.80 -3.27
N SER A 56 21.47 1.30 -2.35
CA SER A 56 20.55 2.42 -2.63
C SER A 56 21.26 3.69 -3.07
N GLY A 57 22.47 3.93 -2.57
CA GLY A 57 23.30 5.06 -2.96
C GLY A 57 23.62 5.07 -4.46
N TYR A 58 23.99 3.88 -5.01
CA TYR A 58 24.25 3.73 -6.43
C TYR A 58 23.02 4.08 -7.28
N PHE A 59 21.85 3.58 -6.92
CA PHE A 59 20.62 3.84 -7.66
C PHE A 59 20.13 5.29 -7.55
N ARG A 60 20.31 5.90 -6.38
CA ARG A 60 20.00 7.33 -6.18
C ARG A 60 20.88 8.20 -7.06
N GLU A 61 22.18 7.94 -7.11
CA GLU A 61 23.14 8.77 -7.87
C GLU A 61 23.02 8.58 -9.38
N ASN A 62 22.79 7.34 -9.85
CA ASN A 62 22.80 7.03 -11.29
C ASN A 62 21.44 7.07 -11.95
N TYR A 63 20.35 6.82 -11.18
CA TYR A 63 18.99 6.70 -11.70
C TYR A 63 17.99 7.64 -11.04
N GLY A 64 18.35 8.32 -9.94
CA GLY A 64 17.43 9.17 -9.18
C GLY A 64 16.37 8.40 -8.41
N LEU A 65 16.61 7.13 -8.13
CA LEU A 65 15.65 6.26 -7.46
C LEU A 65 15.73 6.37 -5.95
N HIS A 66 14.59 6.39 -5.32
CA HIS A 66 14.42 6.32 -3.88
C HIS A 66 13.63 5.07 -3.50
N PHE A 67 14.00 4.49 -2.36
CA PHE A 67 13.44 3.24 -1.88
C PHE A 67 12.72 3.47 -0.57
N TYR A 68 11.50 2.94 -0.48
CA TYR A 68 10.69 3.00 0.73
C TYR A 68 10.26 1.58 1.09
N ARG A 69 10.46 1.24 2.36
CA ARG A 69 10.07 -0.05 2.90
C ARG A 69 8.73 0.07 3.61
N GLY A 70 7.72 -0.65 3.13
CA GLY A 70 6.52 -0.96 3.90
C GLY A 70 6.67 -2.26 4.69
N GLU A 71 5.62 -2.72 5.34
CA GLU A 71 5.63 -4.00 6.04
C GLU A 71 5.56 -5.20 5.07
N THR A 72 4.81 -5.07 3.99
CA THR A 72 4.47 -6.16 3.07
C THR A 72 5.10 -6.03 1.68
N LYS A 73 5.61 -4.86 1.35
CA LYS A 73 6.10 -4.49 0.02
C LYS A 73 7.15 -3.38 0.07
N GLY A 74 7.98 -3.34 -0.96
CA GLY A 74 8.89 -2.23 -1.24
C GLY A 74 8.29 -1.29 -2.30
N CYS A 75 8.52 0.02 -2.15
CA CYS A 75 8.17 1.04 -3.12
C CYS A 75 9.43 1.69 -3.68
N ILE A 76 9.52 1.83 -5.00
CA ILE A 76 10.64 2.44 -5.71
C ILE A 76 10.10 3.65 -6.45
N VAL A 77 10.61 4.83 -6.09
CA VAL A 77 10.13 6.12 -6.58
C VAL A 77 11.23 6.81 -7.38
N ASP A 78 10.91 7.27 -8.58
CA ASP A 78 11.72 8.20 -9.37
C ASP A 78 11.10 9.60 -9.27
N PHE A 79 11.66 10.46 -8.43
CA PHE A 79 11.17 11.83 -8.25
C PHE A 79 11.33 12.72 -9.49
N ASN A 80 12.12 12.29 -10.47
CA ASN A 80 12.20 13.02 -11.73
C ASN A 80 11.03 12.68 -12.67
N ARG A 81 10.39 11.53 -12.46
CA ARG A 81 9.31 11.06 -13.31
C ARG A 81 7.92 11.29 -12.68
N GLN A 82 7.75 11.10 -11.39
CA GLN A 82 6.55 11.37 -10.59
C GLN A 82 5.19 10.98 -11.24
N GLU A 83 5.18 9.95 -12.08
CA GLU A 83 3.96 9.45 -12.73
C GLU A 83 3.57 8.12 -12.12
N TRP A 84 4.57 7.27 -11.83
CA TRP A 84 4.40 5.92 -11.34
C TRP A 84 5.40 5.57 -10.24
N VAL A 85 4.92 4.78 -9.28
CA VAL A 85 5.72 4.09 -8.27
C VAL A 85 5.80 2.62 -8.68
N ILE A 86 7.00 2.02 -8.63
CA ILE A 86 7.14 0.57 -8.77
C ILE A 86 6.94 -0.05 -7.39
N LYS A 87 5.95 -0.92 -7.26
CA LYS A 87 5.72 -1.72 -6.05
C LYS A 87 6.13 -3.16 -6.26
N VAL A 88 6.79 -3.73 -5.26
CA VAL A 88 7.27 -5.12 -5.31
C VAL A 88 6.91 -5.81 -4.00
N PRO A 89 6.21 -6.96 -4.04
CA PRO A 89 5.83 -7.68 -2.82
C PRO A 89 7.05 -8.32 -2.16
N PHE A 90 7.06 -8.39 -0.83
CA PHE A 90 8.05 -9.15 -0.08
C PHE A 90 7.64 -10.62 0.01
N ASP A 91 8.60 -11.52 -0.18
CA ASP A 91 8.42 -12.93 0.10
C ASP A 91 8.50 -13.19 1.61
N ARG A 92 7.34 -13.33 2.22
CA ARG A 92 7.16 -13.56 3.65
C ARG A 92 7.03 -15.06 4.00
N SER A 93 7.19 -15.94 3.02
CA SER A 93 6.97 -17.39 3.19
C SER A 93 7.93 -18.06 4.18
N THR A 94 9.09 -17.49 4.40
CA THR A 94 10.08 -18.00 5.36
C THR A 94 9.84 -17.55 6.79
N ASN A 95 9.14 -16.43 7.01
CA ASN A 95 8.83 -15.94 8.35
C ASN A 95 7.55 -16.60 8.90
N PRO A 96 7.63 -17.47 9.93
CA PRO A 96 6.48 -18.21 10.44
C PRO A 96 5.43 -17.32 11.13
N LYS A 97 5.76 -16.08 11.44
CA LYS A 97 4.83 -15.11 12.03
C LYS A 97 3.97 -14.40 10.98
N CYS A 98 4.34 -14.51 9.70
CA CYS A 98 3.60 -13.90 8.63
C CYS A 98 2.50 -14.82 8.12
N ARG A 99 1.38 -14.24 7.75
CA ARG A 99 0.29 -14.96 7.09
C ARG A 99 0.72 -15.43 5.71
N ARG A 100 0.11 -16.53 5.29
CA ARG A 100 0.40 -17.20 4.02
C ARG A 100 -0.90 -17.63 3.37
N ASN A 101 -0.84 -17.90 2.10
CA ASN A 101 -1.88 -18.59 1.38
C ASN A 101 -2.05 -20.03 1.91
N GLU A 102 -3.16 -20.68 1.59
CA GLU A 102 -3.45 -22.08 2.01
C GLU A 102 -2.38 -23.07 1.53
N ASP A 103 -1.72 -22.80 0.42
CA ASP A 103 -0.63 -23.61 -0.14
C ASP A 103 0.74 -23.31 0.50
N GLY A 104 0.80 -22.39 1.47
CA GLY A 104 2.02 -21.98 2.19
C GLY A 104 2.85 -20.93 1.47
N THR A 105 2.42 -20.44 0.31
CA THR A 105 3.10 -19.34 -0.40
C THR A 105 2.87 -17.99 0.28
N SER A 106 3.74 -17.01 0.00
CA SER A 106 3.56 -15.63 0.46
C SER A 106 2.34 -15.00 -0.18
N ILE A 107 1.60 -14.21 0.58
CA ILE A 107 0.53 -13.38 0.03
C ILE A 107 1.18 -12.23 -0.75
N ASP A 108 0.76 -12.04 -1.99
CA ASP A 108 1.16 -10.89 -2.82
C ASP A 108 0.19 -9.72 -2.56
N TYR A 109 0.59 -8.83 -1.64
CA TYR A 109 -0.21 -7.66 -1.28
C TYR A 109 -0.30 -6.63 -2.41
N CYS A 110 0.66 -6.59 -3.34
CA CYS A 110 0.56 -5.73 -4.52
C CYS A 110 -0.47 -6.27 -5.53
N ALA A 111 -0.59 -7.60 -5.66
CA ALA A 111 -1.65 -8.22 -6.46
C ALA A 111 -3.04 -7.88 -5.89
N LEU A 112 -3.18 -7.93 -4.55
CA LEU A 112 -4.44 -7.56 -3.90
C LEU A 112 -4.83 -6.11 -4.19
N GLU A 113 -3.88 -5.17 -4.17
CA GLU A 113 -4.16 -3.78 -4.57
C GLU A 113 -4.62 -3.69 -6.03
N ALA A 114 -3.92 -4.36 -6.96
CA ALA A 114 -4.31 -4.34 -8.37
C ALA A 114 -5.70 -4.96 -8.61
N GLU A 115 -6.04 -6.04 -7.90
CA GLU A 115 -7.37 -6.66 -7.95
C GLU A 115 -8.46 -5.75 -7.38
N LYS A 116 -8.20 -5.12 -6.23
CA LYS A 116 -9.13 -4.17 -5.62
C LYS A 116 -9.33 -2.94 -6.49
N TYR A 117 -8.26 -2.41 -7.09
CA TYR A 117 -8.37 -1.31 -8.05
C TYR A 117 -9.24 -1.69 -9.27
N ALA A 118 -9.07 -2.88 -9.81
CA ALA A 118 -9.92 -3.34 -10.91
C ALA A 118 -11.40 -3.45 -10.51
N ARG A 119 -11.69 -3.84 -9.26
CA ARG A 119 -13.06 -3.85 -8.71
C ARG A 119 -13.59 -2.43 -8.49
N ALA A 120 -12.78 -1.52 -7.94
CA ALA A 120 -13.15 -0.11 -7.81
C ALA A 120 -13.51 0.51 -9.16
N CYS A 121 -12.74 0.20 -10.22
CA CYS A 121 -13.08 0.60 -11.59
C CYS A 121 -14.44 0.04 -12.06
N ALA A 122 -14.73 -1.21 -11.76
CA ALA A 122 -16.01 -1.83 -12.15
C ALA A 122 -17.20 -1.19 -11.42
N GLU A 123 -16.94 -0.66 -10.23
CA GLU A 123 -17.95 0.04 -9.44
C GLU A 123 -18.04 1.54 -9.71
N GLY A 124 -17.07 2.12 -10.43
CA GLY A 124 -17.03 3.55 -10.76
C GLY A 124 -16.65 4.42 -9.56
N ILE A 125 -15.73 3.94 -8.72
CA ILE A 125 -15.15 4.63 -7.56
C ILE A 125 -13.61 4.66 -7.63
N GLU A 126 -13.04 4.34 -8.79
CA GLU A 126 -11.59 4.28 -8.99
C GLU A 126 -10.87 5.59 -8.71
N GLU A 127 -11.58 6.72 -8.75
CA GLU A 127 -11.01 8.04 -8.50
C GLU A 127 -10.50 8.22 -7.07
N CYS A 128 -10.97 7.39 -6.14
CA CYS A 128 -10.57 7.42 -4.73
C CYS A 128 -9.33 6.59 -4.42
N PHE A 129 -8.81 5.86 -5.40
CA PHE A 129 -7.69 4.95 -5.23
C PHE A 129 -6.56 5.30 -6.20
N ALA A 130 -5.31 5.19 -5.75
CA ALA A 130 -4.17 5.27 -6.65
C ALA A 130 -4.21 4.10 -7.63
N ALA A 131 -4.26 4.39 -8.92
CA ALA A 131 -4.39 3.36 -9.95
C ALA A 131 -3.23 2.35 -9.89
N THR A 132 -3.53 1.07 -9.70
CA THR A 132 -2.53 0.00 -9.55
C THR A 132 -2.70 -1.09 -10.59
N TYR A 133 -1.59 -1.47 -11.25
CA TYR A 133 -1.58 -2.45 -12.33
C TYR A 133 -0.37 -3.39 -12.24
N GLU A 134 -0.57 -4.67 -12.53
CA GLU A 134 0.55 -5.58 -12.78
C GLU A 134 1.31 -5.10 -14.02
N ALA A 135 2.62 -4.88 -13.88
CA ALA A 135 3.47 -4.34 -14.95
C ALA A 135 4.34 -5.43 -15.59
N GLY A 136 4.67 -6.49 -14.87
CA GLY A 136 5.45 -7.58 -15.39
C GLY A 136 5.98 -8.52 -14.31
N GLU A 137 6.85 -9.44 -14.77
CA GLU A 137 7.51 -10.43 -13.91
C GLU A 137 8.96 -10.61 -14.35
N ILE A 138 9.88 -10.63 -13.39
CA ILE A 138 11.31 -10.90 -13.62
C ILE A 138 11.76 -11.94 -12.59
N ASN A 139 12.34 -13.03 -13.07
CA ASN A 139 12.85 -14.13 -12.25
C ASN A 139 11.80 -14.72 -11.28
N GLY A 140 10.53 -14.75 -11.66
CA GLY A 140 9.44 -15.24 -10.84
C GLY A 140 8.92 -14.23 -9.81
N VAL A 141 9.40 -12.98 -9.83
CA VAL A 141 8.92 -11.89 -8.99
C VAL A 141 8.09 -10.94 -9.82
N LYS A 142 6.83 -10.80 -9.48
CA LYS A 142 5.93 -9.80 -10.08
C LYS A 142 6.26 -8.42 -9.55
N PHE A 143 6.05 -7.41 -10.40
CA PHE A 143 6.12 -6.02 -10.01
C PHE A 143 4.94 -5.25 -10.59
N TYR A 144 4.60 -4.16 -9.91
CA TYR A 144 3.37 -3.40 -10.16
C TYR A 144 3.71 -1.93 -10.35
N LEU A 145 2.91 -1.25 -11.16
CA LEU A 145 2.93 0.21 -11.26
C LEU A 145 1.71 0.77 -10.55
N GLN A 146 1.96 1.61 -9.57
CA GLN A 146 0.93 2.41 -8.92
C GLN A 146 1.10 3.87 -9.30
N GLU A 147 -0.03 4.55 -9.56
CA GLU A 147 -0.07 5.99 -9.77
C GLU A 147 0.64 6.71 -8.62
N PHE A 148 1.54 7.63 -8.97
CA PHE A 148 2.24 8.40 -7.95
C PHE A 148 1.29 9.35 -7.24
N ALA A 149 1.30 9.31 -5.92
CA ALA A 149 0.66 10.30 -5.09
C ALA A 149 1.65 10.77 -4.02
N ASN A 150 1.72 12.06 -3.81
CA ASN A 150 2.59 12.66 -2.81
C ASN A 150 1.91 12.56 -1.44
N VAL A 151 2.57 11.89 -0.51
CA VAL A 151 2.17 11.84 0.89
C VAL A 151 2.76 13.07 1.56
N ASP A 152 1.91 14.01 1.94
CA ASP A 152 2.32 15.19 2.69
C ASP A 152 1.94 15.00 4.16
N GLU A 153 2.84 14.40 4.92
CA GLU A 153 2.64 14.13 6.35
C GLU A 153 2.41 15.41 7.16
N ASP A 154 2.95 16.55 6.70
CA ASP A 154 2.81 17.84 7.40
C ASP A 154 1.43 18.50 7.12
N SER A 155 0.79 18.19 6.00
CA SER A 155 -0.52 18.75 5.64
C SER A 155 -1.70 17.99 6.26
N THR A 156 -1.44 16.78 6.77
CA THR A 156 -2.47 15.87 7.29
C THR A 156 -2.74 16.02 8.77
N THR A 157 -1.88 16.71 9.54
CA THR A 157 -1.97 16.78 11.01
C THR A 157 -3.22 17.47 11.54
N ASP A 158 -3.92 18.28 10.73
CA ASP A 158 -5.19 18.93 11.08
C ASP A 158 -6.34 18.47 10.16
N SER A 159 -6.17 17.38 9.43
CA SER A 159 -7.09 17.03 8.39
C SER A 159 -8.14 16.02 8.84
N PHE A 160 -9.28 16.15 8.24
CA PHE A 160 -10.37 15.19 8.24
C PHE A 160 -9.94 13.73 8.02
N TYR A 161 -8.83 13.51 7.28
CA TYR A 161 -8.27 12.17 6.98
C TYR A 161 -7.81 11.44 8.20
N GLU A 162 -7.09 12.11 9.07
CA GLU A 162 -6.60 11.50 10.30
C GLU A 162 -7.77 11.04 11.15
N TYR A 163 -8.84 11.83 11.20
CA TYR A 163 -10.03 11.47 11.94
C TYR A 163 -10.84 10.36 11.25
N ALA A 164 -11.09 10.43 9.95
CA ALA A 164 -11.80 9.39 9.21
C ALA A 164 -11.03 8.07 9.20
N SER A 165 -9.71 8.13 9.05
CA SER A 165 -8.81 6.98 9.16
C SER A 165 -8.86 6.38 10.55
N GLU A 166 -8.80 7.21 11.60
CA GLU A 166 -8.90 6.76 12.98
C GLU A 166 -10.25 6.08 13.28
N GLN A 167 -11.36 6.61 12.74
CA GLN A 167 -12.66 5.99 12.90
C GLN A 167 -12.77 4.64 12.19
N VAL A 168 -12.24 4.53 10.97
CA VAL A 168 -12.19 3.28 10.22
C VAL A 168 -11.27 2.27 10.91
N GLU A 169 -10.08 2.70 11.36
CA GLU A 169 -9.14 1.85 12.09
C GLU A 169 -9.73 1.37 13.43
N ASN A 170 -10.36 2.26 14.19
CA ASN A 170 -11.02 1.92 15.45
C ASN A 170 -12.14 0.90 15.25
N TYR A 171 -12.83 0.96 14.13
CA TYR A 171 -13.85 -0.02 13.81
C TYR A 171 -13.28 -1.41 13.56
N PHE A 172 -12.23 -1.52 12.75
CA PHE A 172 -11.59 -2.81 12.46
C PHE A 172 -10.83 -3.39 13.67
N ASN A 173 -10.48 -2.57 14.65
CA ASN A 173 -9.82 -3.00 15.89
C ASN A 173 -10.81 -3.23 17.05
N ARG A 174 -12.13 -3.16 16.82
CA ARG A 174 -13.13 -3.50 17.84
C ARG A 174 -13.03 -4.98 18.22
N ASP A 175 -13.19 -5.29 19.50
CA ASP A 175 -13.19 -6.65 20.01
C ASP A 175 -14.33 -7.48 19.41
N GLU A 176 -14.11 -8.81 19.26
CA GLU A 176 -15.06 -9.77 18.65
C GLU A 176 -16.50 -9.73 19.27
N GLU A 177 -16.67 -9.13 20.45
CA GLU A 177 -17.97 -8.97 21.10
C GLU A 177 -18.87 -7.92 20.41
N ASP A 178 -18.27 -7.02 19.61
CA ASP A 178 -18.97 -5.96 18.86
C ASP A 178 -19.25 -6.31 17.40
N GLU A 179 -18.82 -7.49 16.91
CA GLU A 179 -18.98 -7.93 15.52
C GLU A 179 -20.45 -8.06 15.03
N GLY A 180 -21.42 -7.86 15.90
CA GLY A 180 -22.84 -8.04 15.56
C GLY A 180 -23.52 -6.90 14.82
N ASN A 181 -22.80 -5.81 14.39
CA ASN A 181 -23.46 -4.60 13.93
C ASN A 181 -22.79 -3.93 12.72
N GLU A 182 -22.55 -4.73 11.66
CA GLU A 182 -22.02 -4.24 10.38
C GLU A 182 -22.86 -3.09 9.78
N GLU A 183 -24.17 -3.14 9.94
CA GLU A 183 -25.10 -2.12 9.45
C GLU A 183 -24.95 -0.81 10.24
N LEU A 184 -24.73 -0.90 11.55
CA LEU A 184 -24.55 0.25 12.44
C LEU A 184 -23.27 1.03 12.12
N PHE A 185 -22.20 0.35 11.76
CA PHE A 185 -20.94 1.00 11.38
C PHE A 185 -21.05 1.79 10.06
N ARG A 186 -21.66 1.19 9.06
CA ARG A 186 -21.91 1.88 7.79
C ARG A 186 -22.76 3.12 7.99
N GLU A 187 -23.73 3.06 8.90
CA GLU A 187 -24.54 4.20 9.31
C GLU A 187 -23.71 5.22 10.11
N GLU A 188 -22.88 4.80 11.06
CA GLU A 188 -22.03 5.68 11.87
C GLU A 188 -21.01 6.46 11.02
N ILE A 189 -20.32 5.83 10.08
CA ILE A 189 -19.43 6.55 9.13
C ILE A 189 -20.24 7.52 8.27
N TRP A 190 -21.40 7.08 7.79
CA TRP A 190 -22.24 7.92 6.95
C TRP A 190 -22.78 9.12 7.74
N ASP A 191 -23.26 8.92 8.95
CA ASP A 191 -23.75 9.97 9.82
C ASP A 191 -22.62 10.93 10.20
N PHE A 192 -21.45 10.39 10.50
CA PHE A 192 -20.26 11.18 10.76
C PHE A 192 -19.88 12.08 9.58
N ILE A 193 -19.83 11.53 8.37
CA ILE A 193 -19.55 12.28 7.14
C ILE A 193 -20.62 13.35 6.89
N ASN A 194 -21.90 13.06 7.17
CA ASN A 194 -23.00 14.01 6.99
C ASN A 194 -23.03 15.11 8.06
N ASP A 195 -22.60 14.82 9.29
CA ASP A 195 -22.58 15.76 10.41
C ASP A 195 -21.38 16.71 10.40
N MET A 196 -20.43 16.53 9.48
CA MET A 196 -19.28 17.42 9.39
C MET A 196 -19.65 18.80 8.90
N ASP A 197 -19.22 19.82 9.64
CA ASP A 197 -19.38 21.23 9.28
C ASP A 197 -18.64 21.63 7.98
N ASP A 198 -17.73 20.76 7.50
CA ASP A 198 -16.90 20.99 6.31
C ASP A 198 -17.13 19.92 5.23
N GLN A 199 -18.35 19.90 4.69
CA GLN A 199 -18.72 19.00 3.59
C GLN A 199 -17.84 19.16 2.34
N GLU A 200 -17.24 20.35 2.11
CA GLU A 200 -16.36 20.59 0.96
C GLU A 200 -15.07 19.77 1.07
N ARG A 201 -14.53 19.61 2.29
CA ARG A 201 -13.36 18.76 2.53
C ARG A 201 -13.68 17.29 2.32
N VAL A 202 -14.82 16.84 2.84
CA VAL A 202 -15.30 15.46 2.63
C VAL A 202 -15.48 15.15 1.15
N ILE A 203 -16.08 16.08 0.41
CA ILE A 203 -16.28 15.95 -1.05
C ILE A 203 -14.93 15.91 -1.78
N ALA A 204 -13.95 16.71 -1.35
CA ALA A 204 -12.61 16.71 -1.94
C ALA A 204 -11.91 15.35 -1.76
N VAL A 205 -12.07 14.70 -0.58
CA VAL A 205 -11.51 13.38 -0.32
C VAL A 205 -12.03 12.32 -1.25
N PHE A 206 -13.36 12.24 -1.31
CA PHE A 206 -14.03 11.17 -2.05
C PHE A 206 -14.49 11.62 -3.45
N ASN A 207 -14.00 12.78 -3.92
CA ASN A 207 -14.27 13.38 -5.21
C ASN A 207 -15.76 13.55 -5.58
N ASP A 208 -16.66 12.83 -4.92
CA ASP A 208 -18.11 12.89 -5.17
C ASP A 208 -18.90 12.47 -3.93
N HIS A 209 -19.64 13.41 -3.35
CA HIS A 209 -20.53 13.14 -2.22
C HIS A 209 -21.55 11.99 -2.48
N LYS A 210 -21.95 11.78 -3.73
CA LYS A 210 -22.89 10.70 -4.08
C LYS A 210 -22.28 9.31 -3.95
N ASN A 211 -20.95 9.21 -4.00
CA ASN A 211 -20.22 7.95 -3.96
C ASN A 211 -19.70 7.60 -2.56
N ILE A 212 -19.81 8.50 -1.57
CA ILE A 212 -19.22 8.30 -0.23
C ILE A 212 -19.70 6.99 0.40
N ARG A 213 -21.01 6.74 0.40
CA ARG A 213 -21.56 5.50 0.97
C ARG A 213 -21.02 4.26 0.25
N LYS A 214 -20.95 4.33 -1.07
CA LYS A 214 -20.42 3.25 -1.90
C LYS A 214 -18.94 2.98 -1.64
N ILE A 215 -18.16 4.04 -1.38
CA ILE A 215 -16.74 3.95 -1.04
C ILE A 215 -16.57 3.32 0.33
N CYS A 216 -17.37 3.72 1.32
CA CYS A 216 -17.36 3.11 2.66
C CYS A 216 -17.75 1.63 2.60
N ASP A 217 -18.80 1.28 1.85
CA ASP A 217 -19.20 -0.10 1.62
C ASP A 217 -18.06 -0.91 0.98
N PHE A 218 -17.40 -0.34 -0.04
CA PHE A 218 -16.27 -0.98 -0.71
C PHE A 218 -15.07 -1.18 0.21
N ILE A 219 -14.69 -0.15 1.00
CA ILE A 219 -13.60 -0.23 1.97
C ILE A 219 -13.87 -1.36 2.96
N TYR A 220 -15.09 -1.47 3.44
CA TYR A 220 -15.51 -2.51 4.36
C TYR A 220 -15.50 -3.90 3.70
N ASP A 221 -16.19 -4.06 2.56
CA ASP A 221 -16.32 -5.34 1.86
C ASP A 221 -14.98 -5.89 1.36
N GLU A 222 -14.01 -5.00 1.10
CA GLU A 222 -12.67 -5.33 0.64
C GLU A 222 -11.63 -5.45 1.77
N ASP A 223 -12.06 -5.32 3.02
CA ASP A 223 -11.19 -5.46 4.19
C ASP A 223 -9.98 -4.48 4.13
N ILE A 224 -10.26 -3.21 3.73
CA ILE A 224 -9.26 -2.15 3.66
C ILE A 224 -9.22 -1.48 5.03
N ASN A 225 -8.39 -2.00 5.93
CA ASN A 225 -8.40 -1.69 7.35
C ASN A 225 -7.17 -0.92 7.86
N ASP A 226 -6.30 -0.49 6.96
CA ASP A 226 -5.07 0.24 7.30
C ASP A 226 -5.08 1.63 6.63
N LEU A 227 -6.01 2.50 7.07
CA LEU A 227 -6.27 3.80 6.45
C LEU A 227 -5.70 4.99 7.26
N HIS A 228 -4.50 4.82 7.85
CA HIS A 228 -3.82 5.93 8.51
C HIS A 228 -3.28 6.98 7.51
N SER A 229 -2.93 8.17 8.00
CA SER A 229 -2.54 9.33 7.18
C SER A 229 -1.44 9.05 6.15
N ALA A 230 -0.48 8.17 6.46
CA ALA A 230 0.59 7.79 5.53
C ALA A 230 0.11 6.93 4.34
N ASN A 231 -1.14 6.44 4.36
CA ASN A 231 -1.74 5.63 3.29
C ASN A 231 -2.64 6.45 2.35
N TRP A 232 -2.57 7.79 2.45
CA TRP A 232 -3.23 8.74 1.58
C TRP A 232 -2.21 9.62 0.88
N GLY A 233 -2.57 10.15 -0.28
CA GLY A 233 -1.70 11.06 -0.99
C GLY A 233 -2.43 11.84 -2.08
N PHE A 234 -1.77 12.90 -2.55
CA PHE A 234 -2.26 13.75 -3.64
C PHE A 234 -1.59 13.37 -4.95
N THR A 235 -2.38 13.03 -5.94
CA THR A 235 -1.90 12.80 -7.31
C THR A 235 -1.50 14.11 -7.99
N ASN A 236 -0.77 14.04 -9.10
CA ASN A 236 -0.33 15.22 -9.83
C ASN A 236 -1.48 16.08 -10.40
N ASP A 237 -2.67 15.49 -10.60
CA ASP A 237 -3.88 16.21 -11.03
C ASP A 237 -4.71 16.74 -9.85
N GLY A 238 -4.21 16.59 -8.62
CA GLY A 238 -4.80 17.14 -7.40
C GLY A 238 -5.90 16.28 -6.78
N ARG A 239 -6.09 15.04 -7.28
CA ARG A 239 -6.98 14.10 -6.59
C ARG A 239 -6.31 13.58 -5.33
N GLU A 240 -7.08 13.43 -4.29
CA GLU A 240 -6.67 12.70 -3.12
C GLU A 240 -7.09 11.25 -3.23
N VAL A 241 -6.15 10.35 -2.95
CA VAL A 241 -6.32 8.92 -3.21
C VAL A 241 -5.74 8.08 -2.08
N ILE A 242 -6.33 6.92 -1.86
CA ILE A 242 -5.76 5.88 -1.01
C ILE A 242 -4.64 5.19 -1.78
N ILE A 243 -3.44 5.10 -1.19
CA ILE A 243 -2.24 4.52 -1.82
C ILE A 243 -1.86 3.15 -1.27
N ASP A 244 -2.31 2.79 -0.07
CA ASP A 244 -2.18 1.45 0.49
C ASP A 244 -3.55 0.91 0.87
N TYR A 245 -4.09 0.06 0.04
CA TYR A 245 -5.42 -0.51 0.17
C TYR A 245 -5.44 -2.04 0.00
N SER A 246 -4.28 -2.68 0.21
CA SER A 246 -4.20 -4.14 0.19
C SER A 246 -5.03 -4.79 1.31
N GLY A 247 -5.16 -4.10 2.44
CA GLY A 247 -5.77 -4.61 3.65
C GLY A 247 -4.93 -5.72 4.29
N TYR A 248 -5.20 -6.00 5.55
CA TYR A 248 -4.70 -7.19 6.21
C TYR A 248 -5.78 -8.26 6.14
N LYS A 249 -5.60 -9.26 5.30
CA LYS A 249 -6.45 -10.44 5.42
C LYS A 249 -6.25 -11.05 6.80
N GLY A 250 -7.29 -10.87 7.63
CA GLY A 250 -7.45 -11.40 8.96
C GLY A 250 -7.34 -12.92 9.03
#